data_1197b7b613adecf74742fda94a99605f
#
_entry.id   1197b7b613adecf74742fda94a99605f
#
_cell.length_a   1.000
_cell.length_b   1.000
_cell.length_c   1.000
_cell.angle_alpha   90.00
_cell.angle_beta   90.00
_cell.angle_gamma   90.00
#
_symmetry.space_group_name_H-M   'P 1'
#
loop_
_entity.id
_entity.type
_entity.pdbx_description
1 polymer ?
#
loop_
_entity_poly.entity_id
_entity_poly.type
_entity_poly.pdbx_seq_one_letter_code
_entity_poly.pdbx_strand_id
1 'polypeptide(L)'
;MLRAVPQEKRVRVQGTSGSTGKLTLASYTQKYVDVWGECGARGLTMAGLDATDRLHVCYGYGLFTGGMGLDFGAKALGAMAIPMSAGNTKRQLMCMEDFGATAFACTPSYALYLAEAAEEAGVVDRLQLKASINGAEPWTDEMRKKIEGILHINSFDIYGLCEITGPGVAMDCIHHKGLHVYEDYFYPEILNPADHTACADGETGELVFTTLAKEGMPLIRYRTKDLTSIEYSTCECGRTLPRIQKFTGRTDDMKVIRGVNV
;
A
#
# COMPACT_ATOMS: atom_id res chain seq x y z
N MET A 1 0.62 24.33 -5.15
CA MET A 1 0.72 23.43 -3.98
C MET A 1 -0.22 23.93 -2.91
N LEU A 2 -1.20 23.16 -2.52
CA LEU A 2 -2.07 23.48 -1.38
C LEU A 2 -1.24 23.40 -0.09
N ARG A 3 -1.18 24.49 0.66
CA ARG A 3 -0.41 24.60 1.91
C ARG A 3 -1.31 25.15 2.99
N ALA A 4 -1.86 24.24 3.81
CA ALA A 4 -2.81 24.61 4.87
C ALA A 4 -2.12 24.92 6.22
N VAL A 5 -0.81 24.63 6.34
CA VAL A 5 -0.02 24.90 7.54
C VAL A 5 1.25 25.66 7.23
N PRO A 6 1.80 26.45 8.17
CA PRO A 6 3.07 27.13 8.05
C PRO A 6 4.24 26.18 7.75
N GLN A 7 5.32 26.71 7.18
CA GLN A 7 6.45 25.90 6.73
C GLN A 7 7.14 25.14 7.88
N GLU A 8 7.28 25.75 9.01
CA GLU A 8 7.91 25.24 10.22
C GLU A 8 7.16 24.01 10.82
N LYS A 9 5.88 23.83 10.49
CA LYS A 9 5.09 22.66 10.91
C LYS A 9 5.20 21.48 9.94
N ARG A 10 5.83 21.67 8.80
CA ARG A 10 6.00 20.64 7.77
C ARG A 10 7.32 19.93 7.95
N VAL A 11 7.28 18.68 8.33
CA VAL A 11 8.47 17.86 8.63
C VAL A 11 8.90 17.00 7.44
N ARG A 12 8.01 16.85 6.43
CA ARG A 12 8.27 15.97 5.29
C ARG A 12 7.55 16.42 4.02
N VAL A 13 8.16 16.12 2.89
CA VAL A 13 7.57 16.25 1.54
C VAL A 13 7.75 14.92 0.81
N GLN A 14 6.69 14.45 0.16
CA GLN A 14 6.71 13.33 -0.78
C GLN A 14 6.17 13.81 -2.14
N GLY A 15 6.42 13.05 -3.18
CA GLY A 15 5.98 13.40 -4.52
C GLY A 15 5.58 12.19 -5.36
N THR A 16 4.65 12.42 -6.28
CA THR A 16 4.29 11.44 -7.30
C THR A 16 5.14 11.63 -8.54
N SER A 17 5.25 10.61 -9.38
CA SER A 17 5.91 10.72 -10.68
C SER A 17 5.20 11.67 -11.64
N GLY A 18 3.91 11.97 -11.40
CA GLY A 18 3.07 12.86 -12.20
C GLY A 18 2.99 12.43 -13.67
N SER A 19 1.84 11.97 -14.13
CA SER A 19 1.59 11.62 -15.54
C SER A 19 1.79 12.80 -16.51
N THR A 20 1.85 14.03 -16.00
CA THR A 20 2.03 15.27 -16.78
C THR A 20 3.45 15.83 -16.75
N GLY A 21 4.43 15.07 -16.23
CA GLY A 21 5.82 15.51 -16.07
C GLY A 21 6.07 16.50 -14.91
N LYS A 22 5.02 16.96 -14.22
CA LYS A 22 5.15 17.77 -12.99
C LYS A 22 4.86 16.91 -11.78
N LEU A 23 5.78 16.90 -10.83
CA LEU A 23 5.58 16.23 -9.55
C LEU A 23 4.41 16.87 -8.78
N THR A 24 3.46 16.07 -8.35
CA THR A 24 2.50 16.47 -7.32
C THR A 24 3.17 16.25 -5.97
N LEU A 25 3.38 17.34 -5.24
CA LEU A 25 4.06 17.30 -3.95
C LEU A 25 3.04 17.28 -2.81
N ALA A 26 3.16 16.32 -1.93
CA ALA A 26 2.39 16.21 -0.68
C ALA A 26 3.28 16.61 0.50
N SER A 27 2.77 17.46 1.40
CA SER A 27 3.46 17.85 2.62
C SER A 27 2.81 17.26 3.86
N TYR A 28 3.65 16.87 4.82
CA TYR A 28 3.24 16.16 6.03
C TYR A 28 3.66 16.95 7.27
N THR A 29 2.76 17.05 8.25
CA THR A 29 3.08 17.42 9.63
C THR A 29 3.55 16.18 10.39
N GLN A 30 4.19 16.35 11.55
CA GLN A 30 4.58 15.21 12.40
C GLN A 30 3.37 14.36 12.77
N LYS A 31 2.28 14.99 13.22
CA LYS A 31 1.03 14.27 13.53
C LYS A 31 0.54 13.41 12.37
N TYR A 32 0.65 13.89 11.12
CA TYR A 32 0.20 13.11 9.97
C TYR A 32 1.19 11.98 9.60
N VAL A 33 2.49 12.16 9.87
CA VAL A 33 3.48 11.05 9.78
C VAL A 33 3.15 9.97 10.80
N ASP A 34 2.75 10.34 12.02
CA ASP A 34 2.35 9.40 13.07
C ASP A 34 1.09 8.62 12.66
N VAL A 35 0.07 9.29 12.11
CA VAL A 35 -1.13 8.66 11.52
C VAL A 35 -0.74 7.69 10.40
N TRP A 36 0.19 8.07 9.53
CA TRP A 36 0.67 7.18 8.46
C TRP A 36 1.35 5.93 9.01
N GLY A 37 2.19 6.09 10.04
CA GLY A 37 2.79 4.96 10.77
C GLY A 37 1.73 4.05 11.38
N GLU A 38 0.71 4.62 12.03
CA GLU A 38 -0.40 3.86 12.61
C GLU A 38 -1.18 3.06 11.55
N CYS A 39 -1.52 3.68 10.42
CA CYS A 39 -2.19 2.99 9.30
C CYS A 39 -1.33 1.83 8.77
N GLY A 40 -0.03 2.06 8.62
CA GLY A 40 0.92 1.00 8.24
C GLY A 40 0.96 -0.14 9.26
N ALA A 41 1.03 0.17 10.56
CA ALA A 41 1.03 -0.83 11.63
C ALA A 41 -0.26 -1.66 11.65
N ARG A 42 -1.43 -1.02 11.47
CA ARG A 42 -2.72 -1.73 11.33
C ARG A 42 -2.68 -2.73 10.15
N GLY A 43 -2.14 -2.31 9.01
CA GLY A 43 -1.98 -3.18 7.85
C GLY A 43 -1.05 -4.36 8.12
N LEU A 44 0.11 -4.11 8.70
CA LEU A 44 1.05 -5.17 9.06
C LEU A 44 0.44 -6.17 10.05
N THR A 45 -0.33 -5.68 11.03
CA THR A 45 -1.08 -6.55 11.96
C THR A 45 -2.16 -7.37 11.22
N MET A 46 -2.81 -6.82 10.19
CA MET A 46 -3.76 -7.57 9.36
C MET A 46 -3.09 -8.72 8.60
N ALA A 47 -1.82 -8.55 8.23
CA ALA A 47 -0.98 -9.57 7.63
C ALA A 47 -0.41 -10.58 8.66
N GLY A 48 -0.76 -10.48 9.93
CA GLY A 48 -0.30 -11.37 10.99
C GLY A 48 1.10 -11.05 11.51
N LEU A 49 1.56 -9.81 11.34
CA LEU A 49 2.85 -9.35 11.87
C LEU A 49 2.67 -8.68 13.24
N ASP A 50 3.70 -8.78 14.07
CA ASP A 50 3.79 -8.16 15.39
C ASP A 50 5.17 -7.53 15.65
N ALA A 51 5.41 -7.08 16.88
CA ALA A 51 6.65 -6.41 17.26
C ALA A 51 7.90 -7.31 17.21
N THR A 52 7.76 -8.63 17.09
CA THR A 52 8.88 -9.58 16.96
C THR A 52 9.31 -9.79 15.52
N ASP A 53 8.54 -9.28 14.56
CA ASP A 53 8.77 -9.47 13.14
C ASP A 53 9.84 -8.57 12.55
N ARG A 54 10.34 -8.96 11.40
CA ARG A 54 11.36 -8.28 10.61
C ARG A 54 10.85 -8.07 9.20
N LEU A 55 10.46 -6.82 8.89
CA LEU A 55 9.93 -6.43 7.59
C LEU A 55 11.06 -5.97 6.65
N HIS A 56 11.32 -6.75 5.61
CA HIS A 56 12.25 -6.40 4.54
C HIS A 56 11.58 -5.53 3.49
N VAL A 57 12.00 -4.27 3.35
CA VAL A 57 11.38 -3.28 2.46
C VAL A 57 12.16 -3.19 1.14
N CYS A 58 11.56 -3.72 0.07
CA CYS A 58 12.09 -3.68 -1.29
C CYS A 58 11.53 -2.53 -2.14
N TYR A 59 10.70 -1.65 -1.58
CA TYR A 59 10.30 -0.42 -2.25
C TYR A 59 11.40 0.64 -2.21
N GLY A 60 11.50 1.46 -3.26
CA GLY A 60 12.42 2.59 -3.28
C GLY A 60 12.12 3.59 -2.16
N TYR A 61 13.19 4.09 -1.53
CA TYR A 61 13.16 5.21 -0.60
C TYR A 61 13.43 6.50 -1.36
N GLY A 62 12.86 7.61 -0.95
CA GLY A 62 13.01 8.93 -1.58
C GLY A 62 11.71 9.71 -1.62
N LEU A 63 11.38 10.29 -2.78
CA LEU A 63 10.14 11.07 -2.93
C LEU A 63 8.89 10.18 -2.99
N PHE A 64 9.00 8.92 -3.39
CA PHE A 64 7.88 7.99 -3.37
C PHE A 64 7.54 7.53 -1.95
N THR A 65 6.27 7.25 -1.73
CA THR A 65 5.74 6.93 -0.40
C THR A 65 5.90 5.45 -0.01
N GLY A 66 6.10 4.54 -0.98
CA GLY A 66 6.05 3.10 -0.76
C GLY A 66 6.98 2.59 0.34
N GLY A 67 8.29 2.82 0.20
CA GLY A 67 9.28 2.37 1.19
C GLY A 67 9.07 3.00 2.55
N MET A 68 8.87 4.33 2.58
CA MET A 68 8.74 5.07 3.83
C MET A 68 7.47 4.74 4.62
N GLY A 69 6.35 4.51 3.93
CA GLY A 69 5.09 4.19 4.63
C GLY A 69 5.15 2.87 5.37
N LEU A 70 5.80 1.87 4.76
CA LEU A 70 5.99 0.57 5.39
C LEU A 70 7.05 0.60 6.50
N ASP A 71 8.10 1.40 6.33
CA ASP A 71 9.10 1.66 7.38
C ASP A 71 8.46 2.32 8.61
N PHE A 72 7.64 3.35 8.42
CA PHE A 72 6.88 3.98 9.50
C PHE A 72 5.89 3.00 10.14
N GLY A 73 5.23 2.16 9.33
CA GLY A 73 4.33 1.11 9.83
C GLY A 73 5.05 0.10 10.71
N ALA A 74 6.19 -0.43 10.26
CA ALA A 74 7.00 -1.36 11.05
C ALA A 74 7.47 -0.72 12.35
N LYS A 75 7.97 0.52 12.31
CA LYS A 75 8.38 1.28 13.50
C LYS A 75 7.23 1.50 14.48
N ALA A 76 6.04 1.87 13.99
CA ALA A 76 4.87 2.09 14.84
C ALA A 76 4.36 0.79 15.47
N LEU A 77 4.51 -0.35 14.77
CA LEU A 77 4.21 -1.69 15.28
C LEU A 77 5.24 -2.16 16.32
N GLY A 78 6.43 -1.57 16.35
CA GLY A 78 7.57 -2.05 17.16
C GLY A 78 8.38 -3.17 16.45
N ALA A 79 8.07 -3.46 15.20
CA ALA A 79 8.79 -4.43 14.38
C ALA A 79 10.09 -3.85 13.80
N MET A 80 11.04 -4.71 13.47
CA MET A 80 12.28 -4.28 12.80
C MET A 80 12.02 -4.01 11.31
N ALA A 81 12.39 -2.85 10.81
CA ALA A 81 12.46 -2.57 9.38
C ALA A 81 13.86 -2.82 8.83
N ILE A 82 13.97 -3.55 7.71
CA ILE A 82 15.20 -3.76 6.95
C ILE A 82 15.08 -2.90 5.67
N PRO A 83 15.65 -1.67 5.64
CA PRO A 83 15.38 -0.67 4.60
C PRO A 83 16.28 -0.89 3.38
N MET A 84 16.15 -2.03 2.72
CA MET A 84 17.03 -2.43 1.62
C MET A 84 16.85 -1.61 0.35
N SER A 85 15.66 -0.99 0.16
CA SER A 85 15.28 -0.28 -1.06
C SER A 85 15.12 -1.21 -2.28
N ALA A 86 14.89 -0.66 -3.46
CA ALA A 86 14.63 -1.41 -4.68
C ALA A 86 15.90 -1.90 -5.37
N GLY A 87 15.78 -2.96 -6.17
CA GLY A 87 16.83 -3.48 -7.05
C GLY A 87 17.75 -4.51 -6.39
N ASN A 88 18.68 -5.05 -7.20
CA ASN A 88 19.69 -6.04 -6.80
C ASN A 88 19.11 -7.29 -6.10
N THR A 89 18.35 -8.09 -6.84
CA THR A 89 17.60 -9.26 -6.32
C THR A 89 18.47 -10.25 -5.55
N LYS A 90 19.70 -10.53 -6.03
CA LYS A 90 20.62 -11.42 -5.32
C LYS A 90 20.95 -10.90 -3.90
N ARG A 91 21.16 -9.59 -3.78
CA ARG A 91 21.43 -8.97 -2.48
C ARG A 91 20.16 -8.91 -1.61
N GLN A 92 18.97 -8.75 -2.20
CA GLN A 92 17.71 -8.85 -1.47
C GLN A 92 17.58 -10.20 -0.79
N LEU A 93 17.74 -11.30 -1.54
CA LEU A 93 17.64 -12.66 -1.00
C LEU A 93 18.69 -12.92 0.08
N MET A 94 19.94 -12.53 -0.15
CA MET A 94 21.02 -12.65 0.85
C MET A 94 20.67 -11.89 2.14
N CYS A 95 20.20 -10.66 2.04
CA CYS A 95 19.82 -9.88 3.23
C CYS A 95 18.58 -10.44 3.94
N MET A 96 17.60 -10.99 3.20
CA MET A 96 16.44 -11.67 3.81
C MET A 96 16.87 -12.88 4.62
N GLU A 97 17.83 -13.67 4.12
CA GLU A 97 18.39 -14.81 4.82
C GLU A 97 19.22 -14.36 6.02
N ASP A 98 20.21 -13.49 5.82
CA ASP A 98 21.16 -13.05 6.85
C ASP A 98 20.50 -12.34 8.04
N PHE A 99 19.49 -11.48 7.77
CA PHE A 99 18.76 -10.78 8.81
C PHE A 99 17.53 -11.55 9.30
N GLY A 100 17.24 -12.72 8.72
CA GLY A 100 16.10 -13.56 9.07
C GLY A 100 14.77 -12.81 8.89
N ALA A 101 14.58 -12.16 7.74
CA ALA A 101 13.33 -11.44 7.45
C ALA A 101 12.13 -12.38 7.58
N THR A 102 11.07 -11.93 8.27
CA THR A 102 9.84 -12.70 8.45
C THR A 102 8.73 -12.25 7.50
N ALA A 103 8.87 -11.07 6.92
CA ALA A 103 8.01 -10.56 5.87
C ALA A 103 8.81 -9.65 4.93
N PHE A 104 8.28 -9.46 3.72
CA PHE A 104 8.82 -8.47 2.80
C PHE A 104 7.72 -7.65 2.14
N ALA A 105 8.11 -6.49 1.58
CA ALA A 105 7.18 -5.60 0.90
C ALA A 105 7.77 -5.07 -0.41
N CYS A 106 7.02 -5.23 -1.51
CA CYS A 106 7.39 -4.76 -2.84
C CYS A 106 6.17 -4.70 -3.77
N THR A 107 6.39 -4.32 -5.05
CA THR A 107 5.33 -4.46 -6.07
C THR A 107 5.03 -5.93 -6.34
N PRO A 108 3.79 -6.30 -6.70
CA PRO A 108 3.42 -7.67 -7.01
C PRO A 108 4.29 -8.33 -8.09
N SER A 109 4.61 -7.60 -9.16
CA SER A 109 5.48 -8.11 -10.22
C SER A 109 6.90 -8.41 -9.72
N TYR A 110 7.41 -7.59 -8.80
CA TYR A 110 8.73 -7.85 -8.19
C TYR A 110 8.67 -8.98 -7.16
N ALA A 111 7.55 -9.13 -6.43
CA ALA A 111 7.36 -10.26 -5.53
C ALA A 111 7.41 -11.60 -6.27
N LEU A 112 6.73 -11.68 -7.42
CA LEU A 112 6.80 -12.87 -8.27
C LEU A 112 8.22 -13.15 -8.77
N TYR A 113 8.90 -12.10 -9.28
CA TYR A 113 10.28 -12.24 -9.74
C TYR A 113 11.24 -12.67 -8.61
N LEU A 114 11.05 -12.14 -7.40
CA LEU A 114 11.83 -12.49 -6.23
C LEU A 114 11.58 -13.93 -5.79
N ALA A 115 10.33 -14.39 -5.85
CA ALA A 115 9.96 -15.77 -5.56
C ALA A 115 10.63 -16.75 -6.54
N GLU A 116 10.53 -16.49 -7.84
CA GLU A 116 11.18 -17.30 -8.88
C GLU A 116 12.72 -17.32 -8.71
N ALA A 117 13.33 -16.17 -8.40
CA ALA A 117 14.77 -16.08 -8.15
C ALA A 117 15.19 -16.84 -6.88
N ALA A 118 14.35 -16.87 -5.83
CA ALA A 118 14.61 -17.64 -4.62
C ALA A 118 14.54 -19.14 -4.88
N GLU A 119 13.58 -19.59 -5.68
CA GLU A 119 13.42 -20.99 -6.12
C GLU A 119 14.62 -21.41 -6.96
N GLU A 120 15.00 -20.63 -7.99
CA GLU A 120 16.15 -20.90 -8.85
C GLU A 120 17.47 -20.97 -8.06
N ALA A 121 17.64 -20.09 -7.07
CA ALA A 121 18.80 -20.09 -6.19
C ALA A 121 18.79 -21.20 -5.13
N GLY A 122 17.68 -21.94 -4.96
CA GLY A 122 17.52 -22.98 -3.94
C GLY A 122 17.61 -22.44 -2.50
N VAL A 123 17.10 -21.21 -2.27
CA VAL A 123 17.18 -20.56 -0.95
C VAL A 123 15.84 -20.53 -0.19
N VAL A 124 14.75 -20.95 -0.83
CA VAL A 124 13.39 -20.85 -0.26
C VAL A 124 13.32 -21.40 1.16
N ASP A 125 13.80 -22.61 1.39
CA ASP A 125 13.77 -23.29 2.70
C ASP A 125 14.65 -22.62 3.78
N ARG A 126 15.52 -21.68 3.39
CA ARG A 126 16.36 -20.91 4.33
C ARG A 126 15.74 -19.58 4.72
N LEU A 127 14.74 -19.12 3.96
CA LEU A 127 14.00 -17.89 4.27
C LEU A 127 12.98 -18.15 5.39
N GLN A 128 12.86 -17.23 6.32
CA GLN A 128 11.91 -17.31 7.45
C GLN A 128 10.62 -16.56 7.18
N LEU A 129 10.29 -16.36 5.91
CA LEU A 129 9.14 -15.56 5.48
C LEU A 129 7.81 -16.22 5.86
N LYS A 130 6.85 -15.42 6.31
CA LYS A 130 5.45 -15.82 6.54
C LYS A 130 4.45 -14.97 5.77
N ALA A 131 4.85 -13.76 5.33
CA ALA A 131 3.96 -12.85 4.62
C ALA A 131 4.71 -11.98 3.60
N SER A 132 3.97 -11.54 2.56
CA SER A 132 4.38 -10.42 1.71
C SER A 132 3.30 -9.35 1.65
N ILE A 133 3.70 -8.07 1.59
CA ILE A 133 2.82 -6.93 1.45
C ILE A 133 3.08 -6.30 0.08
N ASN A 134 2.09 -6.38 -0.80
CA ASN A 134 2.26 -6.03 -2.21
C ASN A 134 1.28 -4.92 -2.61
N GLY A 135 1.71 -3.96 -3.42
CA GLY A 135 0.85 -2.88 -3.88
C GLY A 135 1.54 -2.00 -4.93
N ALA A 136 0.95 -0.85 -5.20
CA ALA A 136 1.36 0.11 -6.21
C ALA A 136 1.11 -0.30 -7.68
N GLU A 137 0.62 -1.51 -7.93
CA GLU A 137 0.17 -1.96 -9.25
C GLU A 137 -0.94 -3.02 -9.10
N PRO A 138 -1.84 -3.15 -10.08
CA PRO A 138 -2.85 -4.21 -10.08
C PRO A 138 -2.19 -5.59 -10.28
N TRP A 139 -2.73 -6.62 -9.66
CA TRP A 139 -2.29 -7.99 -9.80
C TRP A 139 -3.44 -8.99 -9.72
N THR A 140 -3.19 -10.23 -10.16
CA THR A 140 -4.20 -11.27 -10.27
C THR A 140 -4.09 -12.29 -9.14
N ASP A 141 -5.18 -13.04 -8.90
CA ASP A 141 -5.19 -14.12 -7.92
C ASP A 141 -4.26 -15.27 -8.33
N GLU A 142 -4.04 -15.47 -9.64
CA GLU A 142 -3.07 -16.43 -10.16
C GLU A 142 -1.64 -16.03 -9.78
N MET A 143 -1.30 -14.73 -9.91
CA MET A 143 0.00 -14.21 -9.48
C MET A 143 0.18 -14.38 -7.98
N ARG A 144 -0.86 -14.06 -7.16
CA ARG A 144 -0.86 -14.28 -5.71
C ARG A 144 -0.54 -15.74 -5.38
N LYS A 145 -1.34 -16.67 -5.94
CA LYS A 145 -1.17 -18.11 -5.71
C LYS A 145 0.20 -18.62 -6.10
N LYS A 146 0.78 -18.08 -7.18
CA LYS A 146 2.13 -18.46 -7.61
C LYS A 146 3.20 -18.00 -6.60
N ILE A 147 3.13 -16.76 -6.12
CA ILE A 147 4.03 -16.25 -5.09
C ILE A 147 3.92 -17.10 -3.81
N GLU A 148 2.68 -17.31 -3.34
CA GLU A 148 2.38 -18.08 -2.13
C GLU A 148 2.83 -19.53 -2.24
N GLY A 149 2.63 -20.15 -3.41
CA GLY A 149 3.04 -21.54 -3.68
C GLY A 149 4.55 -21.73 -3.69
N ILE A 150 5.31 -20.76 -4.23
CA ILE A 150 6.77 -20.85 -4.27
C ILE A 150 7.38 -20.56 -2.88
N LEU A 151 6.92 -19.50 -2.21
CA LEU A 151 7.55 -19.03 -0.96
C LEU A 151 6.89 -19.61 0.31
N HIS A 152 5.77 -20.34 0.19
CA HIS A 152 4.99 -20.90 1.31
C HIS A 152 4.53 -19.85 2.33
N ILE A 153 4.07 -18.70 1.83
CA ILE A 153 3.64 -17.53 2.62
C ILE A 153 2.21 -17.11 2.29
N ASN A 154 1.67 -16.14 3.04
CA ASN A 154 0.46 -15.41 2.63
C ASN A 154 0.85 -14.08 1.99
N SER A 155 0.17 -13.68 0.91
CA SER A 155 0.47 -12.45 0.16
C SER A 155 -0.71 -11.48 0.23
N PHE A 156 -0.46 -10.29 0.77
CA PHE A 156 -1.49 -9.29 1.05
C PHE A 156 -1.39 -8.10 0.09
N ASP A 157 -2.55 -7.55 -0.30
CA ASP A 157 -2.66 -6.37 -1.13
C ASP A 157 -2.79 -5.11 -0.26
N ILE A 158 -2.02 -4.06 -0.58
CA ILE A 158 -2.07 -2.77 0.10
C ILE A 158 -2.28 -1.65 -0.92
N TYR A 159 -3.29 -0.80 -0.65
CA TYR A 159 -3.61 0.35 -1.47
C TYR A 159 -3.23 1.65 -0.81
N GLY A 160 -2.82 2.60 -1.65
CA GLY A 160 -2.58 3.98 -1.27
C GLY A 160 -2.03 4.80 -2.42
N LEU A 161 -2.04 6.10 -2.24
CA LEU A 161 -1.49 7.07 -3.21
C LEU A 161 -0.83 8.23 -2.47
N CYS A 162 0.24 8.78 -3.06
CA CYS A 162 1.04 9.84 -2.45
C CYS A 162 0.24 11.08 -2.09
N GLU A 163 -0.79 11.41 -2.88
CA GLU A 163 -1.64 12.57 -2.66
C GLU A 163 -2.41 12.46 -1.35
N ILE A 164 -2.85 11.26 -0.99
CA ILE A 164 -3.58 11.00 0.26
C ILE A 164 -2.60 10.78 1.40
N THR A 165 -1.87 9.66 1.40
CA THR A 165 -0.87 9.40 2.44
C THR A 165 0.31 8.55 1.94
N GLY A 166 0.09 7.62 1.03
CA GLY A 166 0.98 6.57 0.59
C GLY A 166 0.35 5.20 0.86
N PRO A 167 1.10 4.11 0.95
CA PRO A 167 0.57 2.81 1.34
C PRO A 167 -0.04 2.90 2.75
N GLY A 168 -1.15 2.18 2.96
CA GLY A 168 -1.88 2.17 4.22
C GLY A 168 -3.15 3.03 4.21
N VAL A 169 -3.75 3.33 3.05
CA VAL A 169 -5.13 3.82 2.96
C VAL A 169 -6.11 2.67 3.15
N ALA A 170 -5.81 1.55 2.52
CA ALA A 170 -6.57 0.31 2.68
C ALA A 170 -5.65 -0.92 2.51
N MET A 171 -6.03 -2.04 3.11
CA MET A 171 -5.30 -3.30 2.99
C MET A 171 -6.25 -4.49 3.07
N ASP A 172 -5.93 -5.59 2.39
CA ASP A 172 -6.70 -6.82 2.51
C ASP A 172 -6.35 -7.60 3.81
N CYS A 173 -7.15 -8.60 4.10
CA CYS A 173 -6.92 -9.55 5.19
C CYS A 173 -6.78 -10.95 4.60
N ILE A 174 -6.56 -11.95 5.45
CA ILE A 174 -6.39 -13.36 5.06
C ILE A 174 -7.53 -13.94 4.20
N HIS A 175 -8.71 -13.33 4.20
CA HIS A 175 -9.85 -13.77 3.37
C HIS A 175 -9.84 -13.20 1.96
N HIS A 176 -9.01 -12.19 1.68
CA HIS A 176 -8.85 -11.57 0.35
C HIS A 176 -10.16 -11.13 -0.33
N LYS A 177 -11.14 -10.69 0.48
CA LYS A 177 -12.46 -10.22 0.02
C LYS A 177 -12.57 -8.69 0.01
N GLY A 178 -11.62 -8.03 -0.65
CA GLY A 178 -11.51 -6.58 -0.70
C GLY A 178 -10.58 -6.00 0.36
N LEU A 179 -10.23 -4.74 0.17
CA LEU A 179 -9.26 -3.99 0.99
C LEU A 179 -10.03 -3.16 2.02
N HIS A 180 -9.78 -3.40 3.30
CA HIS A 180 -10.37 -2.66 4.41
C HIS A 180 -9.83 -1.23 4.43
N VAL A 181 -10.71 -0.25 4.24
CA VAL A 181 -10.39 1.18 4.28
C VAL A 181 -10.35 1.64 5.74
N TYR A 182 -9.33 2.38 6.12
CA TYR A 182 -9.26 3.02 7.44
C TYR A 182 -10.10 4.31 7.43
N GLU A 183 -11.44 4.14 7.49
CA GLU A 183 -12.42 5.22 7.32
C GLU A 183 -12.38 6.28 8.44
N ASP A 184 -11.74 6.00 9.55
CA ASP A 184 -11.43 6.96 10.61
C ASP A 184 -10.42 8.03 10.16
N TYR A 185 -9.66 7.76 9.10
CA TYR A 185 -8.70 8.69 8.50
C TYR A 185 -9.01 9.05 7.03
N PHE A 186 -9.72 8.18 6.31
CA PHE A 186 -9.99 8.32 4.87
C PHE A 186 -11.44 7.99 4.58
N TYR A 187 -12.29 9.01 4.44
CA TYR A 187 -13.70 8.81 4.11
C TYR A 187 -13.84 8.46 2.62
N PRO A 188 -14.28 7.24 2.27
CA PRO A 188 -14.44 6.80 0.89
C PRO A 188 -15.82 7.13 0.35
N GLU A 189 -15.89 7.48 -0.93
CA GLU A 189 -17.13 7.61 -1.72
C GLU A 189 -16.91 6.90 -3.06
N ILE A 190 -17.96 6.29 -3.61
CA ILE A 190 -17.98 5.78 -4.99
C ILE A 190 -18.92 6.65 -5.80
N LEU A 191 -18.40 7.27 -6.86
CA LEU A 191 -19.16 8.20 -7.70
C LEU A 191 -19.25 7.71 -9.13
N ASN A 192 -20.40 7.91 -9.75
CA ASN A 192 -20.58 7.70 -11.17
C ASN A 192 -19.63 8.65 -11.95
N PRO A 193 -18.76 8.12 -12.83
CA PRO A 193 -17.78 8.93 -13.56
C PRO A 193 -18.40 10.00 -14.49
N ALA A 194 -19.65 9.80 -14.95
CA ALA A 194 -20.29 10.66 -15.94
C ALA A 194 -20.91 11.91 -15.32
N ASP A 195 -21.62 11.78 -14.18
CA ASP A 195 -22.38 12.86 -13.55
C ASP A 195 -21.97 13.16 -12.10
N HIS A 196 -21.05 12.37 -11.54
CA HIS A 196 -20.52 12.48 -10.19
C HIS A 196 -21.57 12.32 -9.08
N THR A 197 -22.68 11.68 -9.37
CA THR A 197 -23.64 11.25 -8.35
C THR A 197 -23.09 10.06 -7.56
N ALA A 198 -23.58 9.87 -6.33
CA ALA A 198 -23.19 8.71 -5.53
C ALA A 198 -23.72 7.41 -6.16
N CYS A 199 -22.88 6.41 -6.27
CA CYS A 199 -23.28 5.06 -6.67
C CYS A 199 -24.01 4.34 -5.55
N ALA A 200 -24.85 3.37 -5.90
CA ALA A 200 -25.44 2.46 -4.93
C ALA A 200 -24.38 1.51 -4.34
N ASP A 201 -24.66 0.91 -3.18
CA ASP A 201 -23.77 -0.07 -2.55
C ASP A 201 -23.46 -1.23 -3.51
N GLY A 202 -22.19 -1.54 -3.67
CA GLY A 202 -21.68 -2.57 -4.58
C GLY A 202 -21.63 -2.18 -6.06
N GLU A 203 -22.17 -1.02 -6.44
CA GLU A 203 -22.06 -0.50 -7.81
C GLU A 203 -20.63 0.01 -8.06
N THR A 204 -20.10 -0.26 -9.27
CA THR A 204 -18.78 0.20 -9.68
C THR A 204 -18.81 1.67 -10.10
N GLY A 205 -17.90 2.47 -9.55
CA GLY A 205 -17.71 3.87 -9.90
C GLY A 205 -16.29 4.34 -9.57
N GLU A 206 -16.06 5.63 -9.70
CA GLU A 206 -14.77 6.24 -9.37
C GLU A 206 -14.62 6.38 -7.85
N LEU A 207 -13.52 5.88 -7.32
CA LEU A 207 -13.16 6.02 -5.91
C LEU A 207 -12.74 7.46 -5.60
N VAL A 208 -13.34 8.01 -4.57
CA VAL A 208 -13.08 9.37 -4.10
C VAL A 208 -12.78 9.32 -2.61
N PHE A 209 -11.78 10.09 -2.16
CA PHE A 209 -11.45 10.19 -0.75
C PHE A 209 -11.49 11.61 -0.21
N THR A 210 -12.01 11.75 1.01
CA THR A 210 -11.79 12.91 1.86
C THR A 210 -10.84 12.54 2.99
N THR A 211 -9.73 13.28 3.14
CA THR A 211 -8.76 13.04 4.22
C THR A 211 -9.25 13.74 5.51
N LEU A 212 -9.37 12.98 6.60
CA LEU A 212 -9.90 13.50 7.88
C LEU A 212 -8.81 14.02 8.82
N ALA A 213 -7.56 13.57 8.65
CA ALA A 213 -6.44 13.90 9.55
C ALA A 213 -5.28 14.66 8.87
N LYS A 214 -5.32 14.89 7.56
CA LYS A 214 -4.21 15.47 6.79
C LYS A 214 -4.16 16.99 6.88
N GLU A 215 -3.54 17.51 7.92
CA GLU A 215 -3.47 18.95 8.21
C GLU A 215 -2.64 19.74 7.17
N GLY A 216 -1.54 19.17 6.70
CA GLY A 216 -0.57 19.85 5.84
C GLY A 216 -1.07 20.13 4.42
N MET A 217 -1.94 19.28 3.91
CA MET A 217 -2.57 19.37 2.60
C MET A 217 -3.90 18.60 2.63
N PRO A 218 -4.94 19.15 3.27
CA PRO A 218 -6.23 18.48 3.34
C PRO A 218 -6.82 18.33 1.94
N LEU A 219 -7.38 17.15 1.67
CA LEU A 219 -8.06 16.83 0.42
C LEU A 219 -9.53 16.56 0.73
N ILE A 220 -10.42 17.27 0.06
CA ILE A 220 -11.87 17.10 0.16
C ILE A 220 -12.34 16.57 -1.18
N ARG A 221 -13.00 15.40 -1.16
CA ARG A 221 -13.53 14.69 -2.32
C ARG A 221 -12.50 14.58 -3.46
N TYR A 222 -11.30 14.09 -3.11
CA TYR A 222 -10.22 13.88 -4.06
C TYR A 222 -10.54 12.69 -4.96
N ARG A 223 -10.66 12.91 -6.25
CA ARG A 223 -10.92 11.89 -7.26
C ARG A 223 -9.63 11.12 -7.57
N THR A 224 -9.59 9.83 -7.22
CA THR A 224 -8.41 8.99 -7.45
C THR A 224 -8.24 8.59 -8.90
N LYS A 225 -9.32 8.63 -9.67
CA LYS A 225 -9.46 8.07 -11.02
C LYS A 225 -9.51 6.53 -11.09
N ASP A 226 -9.37 5.86 -9.97
CA ASP A 226 -9.47 4.40 -9.89
C ASP A 226 -10.93 3.97 -9.86
N LEU A 227 -11.28 2.92 -10.62
CA LEU A 227 -12.64 2.34 -10.69
C LEU A 227 -12.71 1.11 -9.79
N THR A 228 -13.64 1.14 -8.84
CA THR A 228 -13.93 0.05 -7.91
C THR A 228 -15.36 0.16 -7.38
N SER A 229 -15.76 -0.77 -6.53
CA SER A 229 -16.98 -0.68 -5.70
C SER A 229 -16.61 -0.78 -4.23
N ILE A 230 -17.56 -0.46 -3.35
CA ILE A 230 -17.38 -0.55 -1.91
C ILE A 230 -18.42 -1.49 -1.31
N GLU A 231 -18.05 -2.23 -0.27
CA GLU A 231 -18.91 -3.13 0.48
C GLU A 231 -18.82 -2.81 1.98
N TYR A 232 -19.97 -2.65 2.63
CA TYR A 232 -20.10 -2.28 4.04
C TYR A 232 -20.43 -3.46 4.97
N SER A 233 -20.58 -4.68 4.42
CA SER A 233 -20.83 -5.87 5.24
C SER A 233 -19.65 -6.20 6.13
N THR A 234 -19.92 -6.80 7.30
CA THR A 234 -18.87 -7.33 8.17
C THR A 234 -18.07 -8.42 7.46
N CYS A 235 -16.74 -8.29 7.49
CA CYS A 235 -15.85 -9.29 6.91
C CYS A 235 -15.77 -10.55 7.79
N GLU A 236 -15.50 -11.71 7.20
CA GLU A 236 -15.23 -12.97 7.91
C GLU A 236 -14.07 -12.86 8.90
N CYS A 237 -13.15 -11.91 8.73
CA CYS A 237 -12.09 -11.61 9.69
C CYS A 237 -12.58 -10.88 10.96
N GLY A 238 -13.89 -10.58 11.04
CA GLY A 238 -14.53 -9.87 12.16
C GLY A 238 -14.45 -8.35 12.10
N ARG A 239 -13.76 -7.76 11.12
CA ARG A 239 -13.67 -6.31 10.95
C ARG A 239 -14.92 -5.74 10.29
N THR A 240 -15.34 -4.57 10.76
CA THR A 240 -16.52 -3.82 10.27
C THR A 240 -16.16 -2.69 9.30
N LEU A 241 -14.87 -2.47 9.04
CA LEU A 241 -14.39 -1.46 8.10
C LEU A 241 -14.92 -1.71 6.68
N PRO A 242 -15.34 -0.67 5.94
CA PRO A 242 -15.74 -0.80 4.55
C PRO A 242 -14.59 -1.35 3.71
N ARG A 243 -14.94 -2.14 2.69
CA ARG A 243 -13.96 -2.78 1.82
C ARG A 243 -14.11 -2.30 0.39
N ILE A 244 -13.09 -1.66 -0.15
CA ILE A 244 -13.00 -1.44 -1.59
C ILE A 244 -12.67 -2.76 -2.28
N GLN A 245 -13.35 -3.01 -3.39
CA GLN A 245 -13.20 -4.23 -4.16
C GLN A 245 -12.03 -4.12 -5.14
N LYS A 246 -11.77 -5.19 -5.89
CA LYS A 246 -10.70 -5.20 -6.89
C LYS A 246 -10.89 -4.07 -7.91
N PHE A 247 -9.82 -3.36 -8.21
CA PHE A 247 -9.85 -2.29 -9.20
C PHE A 247 -10.10 -2.86 -10.60
N THR A 248 -11.08 -2.29 -11.31
CA THR A 248 -11.47 -2.72 -12.67
C THR A 248 -10.82 -1.87 -13.76
N GLY A 249 -10.21 -0.75 -13.40
CA GLY A 249 -9.55 0.16 -14.33
C GLY A 249 -9.41 1.56 -13.76
N ARG A 250 -9.23 2.54 -14.65
CA ARG A 250 -9.15 3.96 -14.34
C ARG A 250 -10.02 4.77 -15.30
N THR A 251 -10.42 5.98 -14.87
CA THR A 251 -11.15 6.94 -15.71
C THR A 251 -10.24 7.84 -16.57
N ASP A 252 -8.92 7.70 -16.44
CA ASP A 252 -7.90 8.38 -17.25
C ASP A 252 -7.02 7.36 -17.99
N ASP A 253 -6.14 7.85 -18.90
CA ASP A 253 -5.27 7.02 -19.72
C ASP A 253 -4.01 6.53 -19.00
N MET A 254 -3.86 6.85 -17.72
CA MET A 254 -2.70 6.47 -16.92
C MET A 254 -2.61 4.94 -16.76
N LYS A 255 -1.45 4.39 -17.05
CA LYS A 255 -1.12 2.98 -16.79
C LYS A 255 -0.05 2.89 -15.72
N VAL A 256 -0.14 1.85 -14.91
CA VAL A 256 0.90 1.53 -13.93
C VAL A 256 1.72 0.36 -14.48
N ILE A 257 3.03 0.59 -14.67
CA ILE A 257 3.98 -0.43 -15.14
C ILE A 257 5.08 -0.58 -14.10
N ARG A 258 5.18 -1.74 -13.48
CA ARG A 258 6.16 -2.05 -12.43
C ARG A 258 6.17 -1.00 -11.30
N GLY A 259 4.97 -0.59 -10.89
CA GLY A 259 4.79 0.41 -9.82
C GLY A 259 5.06 1.87 -10.23
N VAL A 260 5.31 2.14 -11.51
CA VAL A 260 5.53 3.50 -12.04
C VAL A 260 4.35 3.93 -12.90
N ASN A 261 3.84 5.14 -12.66
CA ASN A 261 2.79 5.75 -13.49
C ASN A 261 3.37 6.21 -14.84
N VAL A 262 2.72 5.81 -15.94
CA VAL A 262 3.11 6.11 -17.33
C VAL A 262 1.93 6.69 -18.08
#